data_c167af2382beb6c8854a26f93969a406
#
_entry.id   c167af2382beb6c8854a26f93969a406
#
_cell.length_a   1.000
_cell.length_b   1.000
_cell.length_c   1.000
_cell.angle_alpha   90.00
_cell.angle_beta   90.00
_cell.angle_gamma   90.00
#
_symmetry.space_group_name_H-M   'P 1'
#
loop_
_entity.id
_entity.type
_entity.pdbx_description
1 polymer ?
#
loop_
_entity_poly.entity_id
_entity_poly.type
_entity_poly.pdbx_seq_one_letter_code
_entity_poly.pdbx_strand_id
1 'polypeptide(L)'
;MFHRILIANRGEIAVRIIRTCREMEIETVAVYSTADAEALHVKLATRAVCIGPARAADSYLNLPAILTVAVETGCDAIHPGYGFLSENAELADLCAECGLKFIGPGGDVIRTMGNKAAARMLMRENRVPVVPGSDGPVRSLEQAAAVARACLLYTSDAADEL
;
A
#
# COMPACT_ATOMS: atom_id res chain seq x y z
N MET A 1 12.60 0.10 19.50
CA MET A 1 13.11 0.72 18.26
C MET A 1 13.36 -0.42 17.29
N PHE A 2 13.09 -0.27 16.01
CA PHE A 2 13.37 -1.33 15.03
C PHE A 2 14.87 -1.46 14.79
N HIS A 3 15.36 -2.67 14.61
CA HIS A 3 16.76 -2.94 14.20
C HIS A 3 16.87 -3.15 12.70
N ARG A 4 15.88 -3.84 12.11
CA ARG A 4 15.91 -4.19 10.69
C ARG A 4 14.51 -4.15 10.07
N ILE A 5 14.38 -3.47 8.93
CA ILE A 5 13.12 -3.30 8.21
C ILE A 5 13.25 -3.90 6.82
N LEU A 6 12.29 -4.76 6.43
CA LEU A 6 12.12 -5.16 5.05
C LEU A 6 11.34 -4.07 4.29
N ILE A 7 11.84 -3.71 3.11
CA ILE A 7 11.20 -2.74 2.21
C ILE A 7 10.51 -3.50 1.09
N ALA A 8 9.19 -3.64 1.20
CA ALA A 8 8.34 -4.37 0.24
C ALA A 8 7.93 -3.46 -0.93
N ASN A 9 8.90 -2.81 -1.56
CA ASN A 9 8.69 -1.91 -2.69
C ASN A 9 9.98 -1.77 -3.51
N ARG A 10 9.94 -0.97 -4.58
CA ARG A 10 11.07 -0.76 -5.51
C ARG A 10 11.25 0.72 -5.86
N GLY A 11 12.27 1.01 -6.67
CA GLY A 11 12.47 2.32 -7.28
C GLY A 11 12.69 3.45 -6.27
N GLU A 12 12.11 4.59 -6.56
CA GLU A 12 12.31 5.84 -5.80
C GLU A 12 11.83 5.72 -4.37
N ILE A 13 10.65 5.15 -4.13
CA ILE A 13 10.11 5.03 -2.77
C ILE A 13 10.98 4.12 -1.89
N ALA A 14 11.50 3.02 -2.43
CA ALA A 14 12.41 2.16 -1.69
C ALA A 14 13.70 2.92 -1.32
N VAL A 15 14.24 3.73 -2.22
CA VAL A 15 15.42 4.58 -1.95
C VAL A 15 15.14 5.60 -0.85
N ARG A 16 13.96 6.22 -0.83
CA ARG A 16 13.58 7.18 0.22
C ARG A 16 13.54 6.51 1.59
N ILE A 17 12.90 5.36 1.67
CA ILE A 17 12.81 4.59 2.93
C ILE A 17 14.22 4.18 3.40
N ILE A 18 15.06 3.67 2.50
CA ILE A 18 16.45 3.28 2.83
C ILE A 18 17.24 4.46 3.40
N ARG A 19 17.11 5.65 2.81
CA ARG A 19 17.80 6.85 3.31
C ARG A 19 17.38 7.20 4.73
N THR A 20 16.08 7.25 5.00
CA THR A 20 15.56 7.52 6.34
C THR A 20 15.97 6.44 7.34
N CYS A 21 15.90 5.16 6.98
CA CYS A 21 16.36 4.07 7.83
C CYS A 21 17.87 4.23 8.18
N ARG A 22 18.68 4.62 7.21
CA ARG A 22 20.13 4.86 7.43
C ARG A 22 20.37 6.03 8.40
N GLU A 23 19.62 7.12 8.28
CA GLU A 23 19.69 8.26 9.22
C GLU A 23 19.27 7.87 10.64
N MET A 24 18.39 6.87 10.77
CA MET A 24 17.92 6.32 12.04
C MET A 24 18.75 5.13 12.54
N GLU A 25 19.83 4.78 11.86
CA GLU A 25 20.69 3.63 12.16
C GLU A 25 19.94 2.28 12.13
N ILE A 26 18.93 2.16 11.26
CA ILE A 26 18.14 0.96 11.06
C ILE A 26 18.64 0.21 9.82
N GLU A 27 18.92 -1.08 9.96
CA GLU A 27 19.29 -1.93 8.83
C GLU A 27 18.10 -2.14 7.88
N THR A 28 18.39 -2.24 6.58
CA THR A 28 17.36 -2.43 5.57
C THR A 28 17.59 -3.69 4.75
N VAL A 29 16.50 -4.42 4.53
CA VAL A 29 16.43 -5.53 3.57
C VAL A 29 15.57 -5.08 2.40
N ALA A 30 16.18 -4.85 1.23
CA ALA A 30 15.42 -4.57 0.02
C ALA A 30 15.06 -5.87 -0.70
N VAL A 31 13.83 -5.98 -1.16
CA VAL A 31 13.44 -7.03 -2.10
C VAL A 31 13.52 -6.52 -3.54
N TYR A 32 13.83 -7.41 -4.49
CA TYR A 32 13.88 -7.03 -5.89
C TYR A 32 13.48 -8.20 -6.81
N SER A 33 12.94 -7.87 -7.98
CA SER A 33 12.75 -8.82 -9.07
C SER A 33 14.02 -8.93 -9.90
N THR A 34 14.15 -9.99 -10.69
CA THR A 34 15.32 -10.16 -11.58
C THR A 34 15.56 -8.98 -12.52
N ALA A 35 14.50 -8.24 -12.89
CA ALA A 35 14.61 -7.05 -13.74
C ALA A 35 15.22 -5.84 -13.00
N ASP A 36 15.15 -5.81 -11.68
CA ASP A 36 15.60 -4.69 -10.85
C ASP A 36 16.95 -4.95 -10.17
N ALA A 37 17.66 -6.01 -10.54
CA ALA A 37 18.92 -6.42 -9.89
C ALA A 37 19.98 -5.29 -9.82
N GLU A 38 20.02 -4.43 -10.84
CA GLU A 38 20.95 -3.28 -10.90
C GLU A 38 20.34 -1.96 -10.38
N ALA A 39 19.12 -2.00 -9.85
CA ALA A 39 18.43 -0.81 -9.38
C ALA A 39 19.10 -0.18 -8.16
N LEU A 40 18.94 1.13 -8.01
CA LEU A 40 19.62 1.90 -6.96
C LEU A 40 19.25 1.44 -5.55
N HIS A 41 17.98 1.08 -5.30
CA HIS A 41 17.55 0.60 -3.99
C HIS A 41 18.24 -0.71 -3.57
N VAL A 42 18.55 -1.58 -4.54
CA VAL A 42 19.30 -2.83 -4.30
C VAL A 42 20.73 -2.52 -3.84
N LYS A 43 21.38 -1.54 -4.48
CA LYS A 43 22.75 -1.12 -4.17
C LYS A 43 22.88 -0.36 -2.85
N LEU A 44 21.82 0.32 -2.43
CA LEU A 44 21.84 1.17 -1.23
C LEU A 44 21.42 0.45 0.05
N ALA A 45 20.65 -0.63 -0.04
CA ALA A 45 20.18 -1.39 1.11
C ALA A 45 21.33 -2.10 1.83
N THR A 46 21.17 -2.36 3.12
CA THR A 46 22.13 -3.17 3.91
C THR A 46 22.21 -4.60 3.36
N ARG A 47 21.08 -5.15 2.96
CA ARG A 47 20.95 -6.45 2.28
C ARG A 47 19.89 -6.38 1.20
N ALA A 48 20.04 -7.13 0.13
CA ALA A 48 19.04 -7.25 -0.92
C ALA A 48 18.78 -8.72 -1.25
N VAL A 49 17.51 -9.07 -1.51
CA VAL A 49 17.07 -10.43 -1.80
C VAL A 49 16.20 -10.44 -3.05
N CYS A 50 16.54 -11.30 -4.01
CA CYS A 50 15.71 -11.52 -5.19
C CYS A 50 14.48 -12.35 -4.80
N ILE A 51 13.28 -11.85 -5.12
CA ILE A 51 12.01 -12.48 -4.75
C ILE A 51 11.25 -13.09 -5.93
N GLY A 52 11.84 -13.05 -7.12
CA GLY A 52 11.20 -13.67 -8.29
C GLY A 52 11.49 -12.95 -9.61
N PRO A 53 10.77 -13.33 -10.67
CA PRO A 53 10.93 -12.78 -12.01
C PRO A 53 10.40 -11.34 -12.11
N ALA A 54 10.56 -10.73 -13.31
CA ALA A 54 10.16 -9.34 -13.57
C ALA A 54 8.67 -9.04 -13.34
N ARG A 55 7.79 -10.03 -13.52
CA ARG A 55 6.35 -9.86 -13.33
C ARG A 55 6.02 -9.61 -11.87
N ALA A 56 5.32 -8.51 -11.58
CA ALA A 56 5.01 -8.10 -10.21
C ALA A 56 4.17 -9.14 -9.44
N ALA A 57 3.25 -9.84 -10.10
CA ALA A 57 2.46 -10.90 -9.48
C ALA A 57 3.30 -12.06 -8.92
N ASP A 58 4.45 -12.32 -9.55
CA ASP A 58 5.35 -13.41 -9.18
C ASP A 58 6.53 -12.94 -8.30
N SER A 59 6.55 -11.67 -7.93
CA SER A 59 7.61 -11.03 -7.12
C SER A 59 7.04 -10.05 -6.08
N TYR A 60 6.85 -8.78 -6.42
CA TYR A 60 6.45 -7.73 -5.46
C TYR A 60 5.04 -7.88 -4.88
N LEU A 61 4.16 -8.68 -5.50
CA LEU A 61 2.82 -9.01 -5.01
C LEU A 61 2.74 -10.44 -4.43
N ASN A 62 3.87 -11.14 -4.35
CA ASN A 62 3.94 -12.48 -3.77
C ASN A 62 4.14 -12.38 -2.25
N LEU A 63 3.02 -12.41 -1.51
CA LEU A 63 3.02 -12.30 -0.05
C LEU A 63 3.90 -13.36 0.63
N PRO A 64 3.78 -14.66 0.29
CA PRO A 64 4.62 -15.69 0.88
C PRO A 64 6.12 -15.42 0.71
N ALA A 65 6.56 -15.01 -0.48
CA ALA A 65 7.97 -14.71 -0.72
C ALA A 65 8.47 -13.53 0.14
N ILE A 66 7.68 -12.46 0.24
CA ILE A 66 8.01 -11.28 1.04
C ILE A 66 8.08 -11.62 2.52
N LEU A 67 7.09 -12.33 3.06
CA LEU A 67 7.06 -12.74 4.46
C LEU A 67 8.22 -13.69 4.80
N THR A 68 8.50 -14.65 3.92
CA THR A 68 9.64 -15.57 4.08
C THR A 68 10.94 -14.79 4.19
N VAL A 69 11.18 -13.84 3.28
CA VAL A 69 12.39 -13.00 3.33
C VAL A 69 12.46 -12.20 4.62
N ALA A 70 11.34 -11.62 5.08
CA ALA A 70 11.31 -10.84 6.32
C ALA A 70 11.69 -11.69 7.54
N VAL A 71 11.10 -12.88 7.67
CA VAL A 71 11.37 -13.81 8.78
C VAL A 71 12.80 -14.34 8.71
N GLU A 72 13.22 -14.87 7.57
CA GLU A 72 14.55 -15.48 7.38
C GLU A 72 15.71 -14.47 7.52
N THR A 73 15.44 -13.19 7.24
CA THR A 73 16.46 -12.15 7.43
C THR A 73 16.38 -11.48 8.80
N GLY A 74 15.48 -11.91 9.68
CA GLY A 74 15.30 -11.38 11.04
C GLY A 74 14.87 -9.93 11.04
N CYS A 75 13.90 -9.55 10.19
CA CYS A 75 13.32 -8.21 10.22
C CYS A 75 12.32 -8.07 11.38
N ASP A 76 12.26 -6.88 11.96
CA ASP A 76 11.27 -6.51 12.97
C ASP A 76 9.97 -6.00 12.34
N ALA A 77 10.09 -5.46 11.12
CA ALA A 77 8.99 -4.77 10.45
C ALA A 77 9.07 -4.90 8.93
N ILE A 78 7.92 -4.68 8.28
CA ILE A 78 7.79 -4.52 6.83
C ILE A 78 7.27 -3.12 6.52
N HIS A 79 7.98 -2.39 5.66
CA HIS A 79 7.53 -1.12 5.11
C HIS A 79 7.05 -1.32 3.67
N PRO A 80 5.75 -1.21 3.38
CA PRO A 80 5.21 -1.46 2.05
C PRO A 80 5.42 -0.30 1.07
N GLY A 81 5.82 0.88 1.54
CA GLY A 81 5.87 2.10 0.73
C GLY A 81 4.47 2.57 0.34
N TYR A 82 4.29 2.89 -0.94
CA TYR A 82 2.98 3.17 -1.55
C TYR A 82 2.78 2.29 -2.80
N GLY A 83 1.50 2.08 -3.20
CA GLY A 83 1.18 1.10 -4.25
C GLY A 83 1.50 -0.34 -3.83
N PHE A 84 1.55 -1.25 -4.78
CA PHE A 84 1.77 -2.68 -4.52
C PHE A 84 0.95 -3.21 -3.32
N LEU A 85 1.62 -3.54 -2.23
CA LEU A 85 1.02 -4.16 -1.05
C LEU A 85 0.67 -3.15 0.07
N SER A 86 0.83 -1.85 -0.16
CA SER A 86 0.53 -0.84 0.87
C SER A 86 -0.94 -0.79 1.30
N GLU A 87 -1.84 -1.18 0.40
CA GLU A 87 -3.28 -1.26 0.65
C GLU A 87 -3.78 -2.71 0.77
N ASN A 88 -2.87 -3.65 1.00
CA ASN A 88 -3.20 -5.05 1.16
C ASN A 88 -3.42 -5.39 2.64
N ALA A 89 -4.69 -5.59 3.02
CA ALA A 89 -5.08 -5.93 4.39
C ALA A 89 -4.55 -7.30 4.83
N GLU A 90 -4.47 -8.26 3.91
CA GLU A 90 -3.98 -9.60 4.19
C GLU A 90 -2.51 -9.57 4.59
N LEU A 91 -1.67 -8.75 3.91
CA LEU A 91 -0.28 -8.59 4.32
C LEU A 91 -0.17 -8.02 5.74
N ALA A 92 -1.01 -7.02 6.08
CA ALA A 92 -0.99 -6.43 7.42
C ALA A 92 -1.36 -7.46 8.51
N ASP A 93 -2.34 -8.31 8.25
CA ASP A 93 -2.76 -9.38 9.16
C ASP A 93 -1.67 -10.46 9.29
N LEU A 94 -1.14 -10.93 8.18
CA LEU A 94 -0.06 -11.94 8.15
C LEU A 94 1.23 -11.43 8.82
N CYS A 95 1.54 -10.14 8.70
CA CYS A 95 2.65 -9.55 9.46
C CYS A 95 2.45 -9.73 10.96
N ALA A 96 1.24 -9.44 11.46
CA ALA A 96 0.93 -9.59 12.88
C ALA A 96 1.02 -11.05 13.34
N GLU A 97 0.54 -12.00 12.55
CA GLU A 97 0.66 -13.43 12.81
C GLU A 97 2.11 -13.93 12.84
N CYS A 98 2.97 -13.35 12.00
CA CYS A 98 4.41 -13.66 11.96
C CYS A 98 5.24 -12.90 13.02
N GLY A 99 4.62 -12.09 13.88
CA GLY A 99 5.33 -11.26 14.84
C GLY A 99 6.07 -10.08 14.23
N LEU A 100 5.74 -9.70 13.00
CA LEU A 100 6.30 -8.57 12.27
C LEU A 100 5.41 -7.32 12.42
N LYS A 101 6.01 -6.15 12.53
CA LYS A 101 5.26 -4.90 12.48
C LYS A 101 5.03 -4.47 11.03
N PHE A 102 3.78 -4.42 10.59
CA PHE A 102 3.43 -3.72 9.36
C PHE A 102 3.51 -2.19 9.60
N ILE A 103 4.32 -1.49 8.83
CA ILE A 103 4.45 -0.02 8.94
C ILE A 103 3.33 0.60 8.12
N GLY A 104 2.18 0.76 8.77
CA GLY A 104 0.93 1.23 8.21
C GLY A 104 -0.23 0.95 9.16
N PRO A 105 -1.48 1.22 8.73
CA PRO A 105 -2.67 0.90 9.51
C PRO A 105 -2.88 -0.63 9.61
N GLY A 106 -3.69 -1.06 10.55
CA GLY A 106 -4.10 -2.47 10.67
C GLY A 106 -4.99 -2.92 9.51
N GLY A 107 -5.08 -4.24 9.30
CA GLY A 107 -5.85 -4.80 8.18
C GLY A 107 -7.34 -4.44 8.19
N ASP A 108 -7.94 -4.30 9.37
CA ASP A 108 -9.32 -3.82 9.55
C ASP A 108 -9.52 -2.39 9.03
N VAL A 109 -8.60 -1.49 9.34
CA VAL A 109 -8.60 -0.11 8.85
C VAL A 109 -8.41 -0.07 7.33
N ILE A 110 -7.46 -0.85 6.80
CA ILE A 110 -7.23 -0.94 5.34
C ILE A 110 -8.48 -1.41 4.63
N ARG A 111 -9.16 -2.47 5.12
CA ARG A 111 -10.41 -2.98 4.54
C ARG A 111 -11.53 -1.94 4.56
N THR A 112 -11.68 -1.24 5.68
CA THR A 112 -12.72 -0.21 5.83
C THR A 112 -12.47 0.98 4.91
N MET A 113 -11.25 1.48 4.87
CA MET A 113 -10.89 2.65 4.06
C MET A 113 -10.77 2.32 2.56
N GLY A 114 -10.43 1.08 2.22
CA GLY A 114 -10.41 0.60 0.83
C GLY A 114 -11.82 0.50 0.20
N ASN A 115 -12.87 0.39 1.00
CA ASN A 115 -14.25 0.46 0.53
C ASN A 115 -14.75 1.91 0.56
N LYS A 116 -14.83 2.56 -0.61
CA LYS A 116 -15.22 3.99 -0.73
C LYS A 116 -16.56 4.33 -0.06
N ALA A 117 -17.54 3.44 -0.14
CA ALA A 117 -18.86 3.67 0.50
C ALA A 117 -18.75 3.59 2.03
N ALA A 118 -18.10 2.55 2.55
CA ALA A 118 -17.88 2.38 3.98
C ALA A 118 -17.00 3.49 4.57
N ALA A 119 -15.91 3.84 3.90
CA ALA A 119 -15.03 4.93 4.32
C ALA A 119 -15.78 6.27 4.42
N ARG A 120 -16.62 6.57 3.41
CA ARG A 120 -17.43 7.79 3.41
C ARG A 120 -18.46 7.82 4.54
N MET A 121 -19.15 6.70 4.79
CA MET A 121 -20.08 6.60 5.92
C MET A 121 -19.36 6.83 7.25
N LEU A 122 -18.24 6.15 7.47
CA LEU A 122 -17.42 6.29 8.66
C LEU A 122 -16.96 7.74 8.89
N MET A 123 -16.52 8.43 7.82
CA MET A 123 -16.11 9.84 7.90
C MET A 123 -17.28 10.74 8.31
N ARG A 124 -18.47 10.53 7.74
CA ARG A 124 -19.68 11.30 8.09
C ARG A 124 -20.08 11.08 9.56
N GLU A 125 -20.09 9.85 10.04
CA GLU A 125 -20.39 9.51 11.44
C GLU A 125 -19.43 10.22 12.41
N ASN A 126 -18.17 10.35 12.01
CA ASN A 126 -17.14 11.05 12.78
C ASN A 126 -17.07 12.57 12.49
N ARG A 127 -18.07 13.14 11.78
CA ARG A 127 -18.17 14.57 11.45
C ARG A 127 -16.99 15.11 10.62
N VAL A 128 -16.30 14.24 9.90
CA VAL A 128 -15.29 14.65 8.94
C VAL A 128 -15.98 15.09 7.66
N PRO A 129 -15.67 16.27 7.11
CA PRO A 129 -16.25 16.75 5.86
C PRO A 129 -16.00 15.74 4.72
N VAL A 130 -17.05 15.43 3.98
CA VAL A 130 -16.97 14.56 2.79
C VAL A 130 -17.56 15.26 1.58
N VAL A 131 -17.06 14.92 0.40
CA VAL A 131 -17.62 15.42 -0.86
C VAL A 131 -19.11 15.03 -0.94
N PRO A 132 -20.03 15.94 -1.30
CA PRO A 132 -21.46 15.62 -1.52
C PRO A 132 -21.65 14.45 -2.48
N GLY A 133 -22.66 13.63 -2.24
CA GLY A 133 -22.95 12.43 -3.05
C GLY A 133 -24.00 11.53 -2.40
N SER A 134 -24.23 10.34 -2.96
CA SER A 134 -25.20 9.38 -2.43
C SER A 134 -24.81 8.84 -1.05
N ASP A 135 -25.83 8.42 -0.26
CA ASP A 135 -25.60 7.81 1.05
C ASP A 135 -25.14 6.34 0.99
N GLY A 136 -24.97 5.82 -0.22
CA GLY A 136 -24.52 4.45 -0.46
C GLY A 136 -24.41 4.15 -1.95
N PRO A 137 -24.23 2.89 -2.34
CA PRO A 137 -24.16 2.49 -3.74
C PRO A 137 -25.47 2.84 -4.47
N VAL A 138 -25.34 3.54 -5.60
CA VAL A 138 -26.48 3.86 -6.49
C VAL A 138 -26.87 2.60 -7.24
N ARG A 139 -28.19 2.25 -7.23
CA ARG A 139 -28.70 0.99 -7.78
C ARG A 139 -29.60 1.16 -8.99
N SER A 140 -29.97 2.41 -9.35
CA SER A 140 -30.78 2.69 -10.53
C SER A 140 -30.34 3.96 -11.24
N LEU A 141 -30.68 4.07 -12.53
CA LEU A 141 -30.39 5.26 -13.34
C LEU A 141 -31.13 6.50 -12.78
N GLU A 142 -32.36 6.34 -12.31
CA GLU A 142 -33.15 7.43 -11.71
C GLU A 142 -32.49 7.97 -10.46
N GLN A 143 -31.99 7.08 -9.57
CA GLN A 143 -31.27 7.43 -8.38
C GLN A 143 -29.93 8.14 -8.74
N ALA A 144 -29.22 7.65 -9.75
CA ALA A 144 -28.00 8.27 -10.25
C ALA A 144 -28.26 9.71 -10.73
N ALA A 145 -29.29 9.90 -11.54
CA ALA A 145 -29.67 11.20 -12.07
C ALA A 145 -30.11 12.18 -10.96
N ALA A 146 -30.82 11.69 -9.95
CA ALA A 146 -31.23 12.52 -8.81
C ALA A 146 -30.03 12.98 -7.98
N VAL A 147 -29.10 12.08 -7.67
CA VAL A 147 -27.87 12.41 -6.94
C VAL A 147 -26.99 13.37 -7.73
N ALA A 148 -26.82 13.15 -9.03
CA ALA A 148 -26.03 14.03 -9.90
C ALA A 148 -26.59 15.46 -9.89
N ARG A 149 -27.91 15.63 -10.03
CA ARG A 149 -28.57 16.94 -9.97
C ARG A 149 -28.43 17.63 -8.61
N ALA A 150 -28.61 16.86 -7.53
CA ALA A 150 -28.53 17.39 -6.17
C ALA A 150 -27.09 17.79 -5.77
N CYS A 151 -26.08 17.11 -6.30
CA CYS A 151 -24.69 17.33 -5.96
C CYS A 151 -23.96 18.26 -6.93
N LEU A 152 -24.64 18.85 -7.95
CA LEU A 152 -24.04 19.71 -8.98
C LEU A 152 -22.78 19.07 -9.60
N LEU A 153 -22.85 17.75 -9.86
CA LEU A 153 -21.74 17.06 -10.53
C LEU A 153 -21.62 17.58 -11.96
N TYR A 154 -20.60 18.39 -12.20
CA TYR A 154 -20.17 18.70 -13.55
C TYR A 154 -19.57 17.45 -14.15
N THR A 155 -20.02 17.09 -15.34
CA THR A 155 -19.33 16.08 -16.13
C THR A 155 -18.00 16.65 -16.57
N SER A 156 -16.90 16.21 -15.98
CA SER A 156 -15.62 16.34 -16.65
C SER A 156 -15.51 15.14 -17.59
N ASP A 157 -15.52 15.38 -18.86
CA ASP A 157 -15.20 14.34 -19.83
C ASP A 157 -13.66 14.32 -19.96
N ALA A 158 -13.03 13.30 -19.37
CA ALA A 158 -11.59 13.10 -19.52
C ALA A 158 -11.18 12.84 -20.98
N ALA A 159 -12.15 12.62 -21.90
CA ALA A 159 -11.91 12.52 -23.33
C ALA A 159 -11.78 13.87 -24.02
N ASP A 160 -12.21 14.96 -23.40
CA ASP A 160 -12.10 16.33 -23.96
C ASP A 160 -10.69 16.94 -23.76
N GLU A 161 -9.78 16.23 -23.07
CA GLU A 161 -8.40 16.68 -22.81
C GLU A 161 -7.35 15.99 -23.72
N LEU A 162 -7.78 15.31 -24.78
CA LEU A 162 -6.89 14.66 -25.76
C LEU A 162 -6.80 15.41 -27.08
#